data_622c293987ac068267ff7e441616378e
#
_entry.id   622c293987ac068267ff7e441616378e
#
_cell.length_a   1.000
_cell.length_b   1.000
_cell.length_c   1.000
_cell.angle_alpha   90.00
_cell.angle_beta   90.00
_cell.angle_gamma   90.00
#
_symmetry.space_group_name_H-M   'P 1'
#
loop_
_entity.id
_entity.type
_entity.pdbx_description
1 polymer ?
#
loop_
_entity_poly.entity_id
_entity_poly.type
_entity_poly.pdbx_seq_one_letter_code
_entity_poly.pdbx_strand_id
1 'polypeptide(L)'
;MQSSTKAPEFRLDRPLPSALATIRAVLFSPRTFYSNFPADGPLKGPILFVLLVGTVTGVLGAVVALISNVVTGGIGADDLRAAVVEGLLFALLSPVGVAVAAGVYLLSIRTFVGKVADFPQAYRIVAYAYSAFVFAWVPVLGSIAISYALLVLMGVAIKEVYETSFLTAVITALVGFVPVGSALVWVTAVALTS
;
A
#
# COMPACT_ATOMS: atom_id res chain seq x y z
N MET A 1 9.10 33.79 2.75
CA MET A 1 8.39 33.05 1.71
C MET A 1 8.86 31.60 1.74
N GLN A 2 8.17 30.72 2.45
CA GLN A 2 8.44 29.27 2.36
C GLN A 2 7.88 28.82 1.02
N SER A 3 8.75 28.36 0.11
CA SER A 3 8.32 27.64 -1.08
C SER A 3 7.64 26.38 -0.58
N SER A 4 6.31 26.30 -0.68
CA SER A 4 5.54 25.09 -0.45
C SER A 4 6.04 24.05 -1.45
N THR A 5 7.01 23.24 -1.02
CA THR A 5 7.53 22.14 -1.81
C THR A 5 6.47 21.05 -1.80
N LYS A 6 5.70 20.99 -2.87
CA LYS A 6 4.68 19.96 -3.08
C LYS A 6 5.28 18.56 -2.86
N ALA A 7 4.53 17.67 -2.21
CA ALA A 7 4.99 16.30 -1.98
C ALA A 7 5.44 15.64 -3.30
N PRO A 8 6.53 14.84 -3.30
CA PRO A 8 6.99 14.14 -4.49
C PRO A 8 6.01 13.02 -4.82
N GLU A 9 5.08 13.29 -5.74
CA GLU A 9 4.14 12.30 -6.25
C GLU A 9 4.72 11.53 -7.45
N PHE A 10 4.17 10.34 -7.66
CA PHE A 10 4.48 9.53 -8.84
C PHE A 10 4.11 10.26 -10.14
N ARG A 11 5.02 10.26 -11.09
CA ARG A 11 4.90 10.95 -12.38
C ARG A 11 5.16 9.99 -13.52
N LEU A 12 4.27 10.02 -14.52
CA LEU A 12 4.34 9.15 -15.70
C LEU A 12 5.47 9.51 -16.67
N ASP A 13 5.89 10.77 -16.69
CA ASP A 13 7.00 11.24 -17.52
C ASP A 13 8.38 10.74 -17.01
N ARG A 14 8.46 10.37 -15.72
CA ARG A 14 9.67 9.81 -15.06
C ARG A 14 9.28 8.72 -14.09
N PRO A 15 8.77 7.55 -14.54
CA PRO A 15 8.10 6.60 -13.67
C PRO A 15 9.01 6.05 -12.57
N LEU A 16 10.18 5.51 -12.90
CA LEU A 16 11.07 4.90 -11.91
C LEU A 16 11.67 5.93 -10.93
N PRO A 17 12.26 7.06 -11.39
CA PRO A 17 12.80 8.05 -10.47
C PRO A 17 11.73 8.65 -9.55
N SER A 18 10.54 8.94 -10.07
CA SER A 18 9.46 9.49 -9.25
C SER A 18 8.89 8.45 -8.27
N ALA A 19 8.76 7.18 -8.66
CA ALA A 19 8.33 6.11 -7.76
C ALA A 19 9.30 5.95 -6.58
N LEU A 20 10.61 5.90 -6.85
CA LEU A 20 11.63 5.82 -5.79
C LEU A 20 11.60 7.05 -4.86
N ALA A 21 11.44 8.25 -5.42
CA ALA A 21 11.32 9.47 -4.63
C ALA A 21 10.07 9.44 -3.75
N THR A 22 8.94 9.00 -4.29
CA THR A 22 7.68 8.83 -3.56
C THR A 22 7.80 7.79 -2.45
N ILE A 23 8.31 6.59 -2.76
CA ILE A 23 8.52 5.51 -1.78
C ILE A 23 9.41 6.02 -0.63
N ARG A 24 10.54 6.64 -0.97
CA ARG A 24 11.46 7.18 0.03
C ARG A 24 10.80 8.25 0.91
N ALA A 25 10.06 9.18 0.32
CA ALA A 25 9.39 10.25 1.05
C ALA A 25 8.30 9.70 1.99
N VAL A 26 7.49 8.75 1.51
CA VAL A 26 6.41 8.12 2.31
C VAL A 26 6.99 7.30 3.46
N LEU A 27 8.05 6.51 3.23
CA LEU A 27 8.58 5.61 4.24
C LEU A 27 9.42 6.32 5.31
N PHE A 28 10.23 7.30 4.91
CA PHE A 28 11.21 7.94 5.82
C PHE A 28 10.79 9.33 6.30
N SER A 29 9.82 9.96 5.65
CA SER A 29 9.32 11.29 6.02
C SER A 29 7.80 11.41 5.82
N PRO A 30 7.00 10.44 6.35
CA PRO A 30 5.57 10.36 6.06
C PRO A 30 4.81 11.61 6.48
N ARG A 31 5.17 12.21 7.61
CA ARG A 31 4.54 13.44 8.07
C ARG A 31 4.73 14.58 7.07
N THR A 32 5.95 14.80 6.61
CA THR A 32 6.26 15.86 5.62
C THR A 32 5.57 15.56 4.29
N PHE A 33 5.51 14.30 3.88
CA PHE A 33 4.82 13.89 2.67
C PHE A 33 3.33 14.22 2.75
N TYR A 34 2.62 13.74 3.78
CA TYR A 34 1.16 13.90 3.89
C TYR A 34 0.73 15.31 4.27
N SER A 35 1.54 16.12 4.97
CA SER A 35 1.24 17.53 5.23
C SER A 35 1.30 18.42 3.97
N ASN A 36 2.06 17.99 2.95
CA ASN A 36 2.17 18.69 1.66
C ASN A 36 1.45 17.94 0.53
N PHE A 37 0.65 16.93 0.88
CA PHE A 37 0.00 16.04 -0.06
C PHE A 37 -1.21 16.72 -0.71
N PRO A 38 -1.28 16.80 -2.05
CA PRO A 38 -2.48 17.29 -2.72
C PRO A 38 -3.55 16.20 -2.61
N ALA A 39 -4.52 16.44 -1.76
CA ALA A 39 -5.62 15.50 -1.55
C ALA A 39 -6.44 15.28 -2.82
N ASP A 40 -6.61 16.35 -3.60
CA ASP A 40 -7.35 16.35 -4.86
C ASP A 40 -6.46 16.05 -6.06
N GLY A 41 -7.03 15.35 -7.04
CA GLY A 41 -6.33 15.07 -8.29
C GLY A 41 -6.72 13.75 -8.96
N PRO A 42 -6.22 13.51 -10.18
CA PRO A 42 -6.58 12.32 -10.96
C PRO A 42 -6.03 11.04 -10.31
N LEU A 43 -6.81 9.96 -10.41
CA LEU A 43 -6.43 8.63 -9.88
C LEU A 43 -5.42 7.89 -10.76
N LYS A 44 -5.21 8.31 -12.02
CA LYS A 44 -4.32 7.61 -12.96
C LYS A 44 -2.91 7.41 -12.40
N GLY A 45 -2.32 8.45 -11.79
CA GLY A 45 -0.99 8.35 -11.17
C GLY A 45 -0.94 7.35 -10.02
N PRO A 46 -1.79 7.49 -8.98
CA PRO A 46 -1.89 6.54 -7.87
C PRO A 46 -2.16 5.09 -8.30
N ILE A 47 -3.06 4.85 -9.25
CA ILE A 47 -3.35 3.50 -9.77
C ILE A 47 -2.09 2.88 -10.40
N LEU A 48 -1.40 3.60 -11.26
CA LEU A 48 -0.18 3.11 -11.91
C LEU A 48 0.98 2.97 -10.94
N PHE A 49 1.04 3.80 -9.90
CA PHE A 49 2.00 3.64 -8.82
C PHE A 49 1.78 2.32 -8.07
N VAL A 50 0.53 2.03 -7.67
CA VAL A 50 0.16 0.76 -7.02
C VAL A 50 0.48 -0.43 -7.91
N LEU A 51 0.15 -0.35 -9.19
CA LEU A 51 0.46 -1.40 -10.17
C LEU A 51 1.97 -1.63 -10.27
N LEU A 52 2.78 -0.56 -10.31
CA LEU A 52 4.24 -0.67 -10.34
C LEU A 52 4.80 -1.33 -9.07
N VAL A 53 4.39 -0.86 -7.89
CA VAL A 53 4.81 -1.46 -6.60
C VAL A 53 4.35 -2.91 -6.51
N GLY A 54 3.09 -3.20 -6.89
CA GLY A 54 2.55 -4.55 -6.92
C GLY A 54 3.31 -5.48 -7.86
N THR A 55 3.71 -4.98 -9.05
CA THR A 55 4.55 -5.75 -9.99
C THR A 55 5.92 -6.07 -9.40
N VAL A 56 6.58 -5.09 -8.81
CA VAL A 56 7.90 -5.30 -8.17
C VAL A 56 7.76 -6.33 -7.04
N THR A 57 6.75 -6.17 -6.19
CA THR A 57 6.48 -7.09 -5.07
C THR A 57 6.15 -8.49 -5.55
N GLY A 58 5.29 -8.63 -6.56
CA GLY A 58 4.90 -9.92 -7.13
C GLY A 58 6.08 -10.65 -7.78
N VAL A 59 6.90 -9.94 -8.55
CA VAL A 59 8.10 -10.52 -9.17
C VAL A 59 9.11 -10.98 -8.11
N LEU A 60 9.40 -10.14 -7.12
CA LEU A 60 10.33 -10.51 -6.05
C LEU A 60 9.80 -11.64 -5.18
N GLY A 61 8.49 -11.66 -4.90
CA GLY A 61 7.82 -12.75 -4.20
C GLY A 61 7.94 -14.08 -4.96
N ALA A 62 7.67 -14.06 -6.27
CA ALA A 62 7.83 -15.23 -7.13
C ALA A 62 9.28 -15.76 -7.12
N VAL A 63 10.27 -14.87 -7.19
CA VAL A 63 11.70 -15.26 -7.09
C VAL A 63 12.01 -15.92 -5.75
N VAL A 64 11.52 -15.35 -4.64
CA VAL A 64 11.74 -15.94 -3.30
C VAL A 64 11.06 -17.31 -3.18
N ALA A 65 9.84 -17.46 -3.68
CA ALA A 65 9.13 -18.74 -3.69
C ALA A 65 9.91 -19.81 -4.47
N LEU A 66 10.40 -19.47 -5.65
CA LEU A 66 11.23 -20.41 -6.46
C LEU A 66 12.54 -20.78 -5.77
N ILE A 67 13.22 -19.82 -5.14
CA ILE A 67 14.46 -20.12 -4.37
C ILE A 67 14.13 -21.07 -3.21
N SER A 68 13.03 -20.83 -2.50
CA SER A 68 12.60 -21.70 -1.41
C SER A 68 12.33 -23.14 -1.90
N ASN A 69 11.66 -23.30 -3.03
CA ASN A 69 11.37 -24.61 -3.62
C ASN A 69 12.66 -25.35 -4.02
N VAL A 70 13.64 -24.64 -4.58
CA VAL A 70 14.97 -25.23 -4.88
C VAL A 70 15.61 -25.82 -3.63
N VAL A 71 15.58 -25.08 -2.54
CA VAL A 71 16.23 -25.46 -1.27
C VAL A 71 15.51 -26.64 -0.61
N THR A 72 14.18 -26.75 -0.78
CA THR A 72 13.36 -27.75 -0.06
C THR A 72 13.09 -29.03 -0.84
N GLY A 73 13.23 -29.08 -2.14
CA GLY A 73 12.93 -30.30 -2.88
C GLY A 73 13.13 -30.25 -4.39
N GLY A 74 13.55 -29.13 -4.90
CA GLY A 74 13.72 -28.90 -6.34
C GLY A 74 12.56 -28.09 -6.96
N ILE A 75 12.73 -27.67 -8.22
CA ILE A 75 11.73 -26.91 -8.98
C ILE A 75 11.08 -27.82 -10.04
N GLY A 76 9.75 -27.96 -9.99
CA GLY A 76 8.95 -28.50 -11.06
C GLY A 76 8.42 -27.43 -12.02
N ALA A 77 7.91 -27.86 -13.17
CA ALA A 77 7.25 -26.94 -14.12
C ALA A 77 6.00 -26.27 -13.51
N ASP A 78 5.31 -26.98 -12.63
CA ASP A 78 4.12 -26.45 -11.93
C ASP A 78 4.47 -25.37 -10.92
N ASP A 79 5.61 -25.50 -10.21
CA ASP A 79 6.10 -24.47 -9.29
C ASP A 79 6.42 -23.16 -10.00
N LEU A 80 7.07 -23.27 -11.17
CA LEU A 80 7.37 -22.10 -12.00
C LEU A 80 6.09 -21.42 -12.48
N ARG A 81 5.12 -22.22 -12.95
CA ARG A 81 3.83 -21.71 -13.39
C ARG A 81 3.07 -21.03 -12.26
N ALA A 82 3.00 -21.67 -11.10
CA ALA A 82 2.35 -21.10 -9.90
C ALA A 82 2.97 -19.77 -9.50
N ALA A 83 4.29 -19.70 -9.37
CA ALA A 83 5.00 -18.47 -9.00
C ALA A 83 4.74 -17.31 -9.98
N VAL A 84 4.75 -17.60 -11.29
CA VAL A 84 4.44 -16.58 -12.32
C VAL A 84 2.99 -16.13 -12.23
N VAL A 85 2.04 -17.06 -12.11
CA VAL A 85 0.61 -16.73 -12.03
C VAL A 85 0.32 -15.93 -10.77
N GLU A 86 0.83 -16.33 -9.61
CA GLU A 86 0.64 -15.62 -8.33
C GLU A 86 1.24 -14.21 -8.38
N GLY A 87 2.45 -14.06 -8.90
CA GLY A 87 3.09 -12.76 -9.05
C GLY A 87 2.31 -11.81 -9.97
N LEU A 88 1.79 -12.32 -11.09
CA LEU A 88 0.93 -11.56 -11.99
C LEU A 88 -0.41 -11.20 -11.36
N LEU A 89 -1.07 -12.14 -10.70
CA LEU A 89 -2.33 -11.88 -9.99
C LEU A 89 -2.13 -10.84 -8.90
N PHE A 90 -1.06 -10.94 -8.10
CA PHE A 90 -0.74 -9.95 -7.09
C PHE A 90 -0.59 -8.56 -7.71
N ALA A 91 0.16 -8.44 -8.79
CA ALA A 91 0.34 -7.16 -9.49
C ALA A 91 -0.98 -6.58 -10.01
N LEU A 92 -1.76 -7.40 -10.73
CA LEU A 92 -3.00 -6.94 -11.38
C LEU A 92 -4.13 -6.64 -10.37
N LEU A 93 -4.20 -7.39 -9.26
CA LEU A 93 -5.23 -7.20 -8.24
C LEU A 93 -4.87 -6.13 -7.21
N SER A 94 -3.60 -5.69 -7.12
CA SER A 94 -3.18 -4.64 -6.18
C SER A 94 -4.03 -3.37 -6.24
N PRO A 95 -4.36 -2.78 -7.42
CA PRO A 95 -5.21 -1.60 -7.47
C PRO A 95 -6.63 -1.83 -6.93
N VAL A 96 -7.15 -3.06 -7.11
CA VAL A 96 -8.46 -3.46 -6.58
C VAL A 96 -8.40 -3.60 -5.07
N GLY A 97 -7.36 -4.25 -4.54
CA GLY A 97 -7.11 -4.38 -3.10
C GLY A 97 -7.00 -3.01 -2.43
N VAL A 98 -6.26 -2.08 -3.05
CA VAL A 98 -6.16 -0.68 -2.59
C VAL A 98 -7.52 0.02 -2.65
N ALA A 99 -8.35 -0.23 -3.67
CA ALA A 99 -9.69 0.34 -3.76
C ALA A 99 -10.61 -0.14 -2.62
N VAL A 100 -10.56 -1.44 -2.30
CA VAL A 100 -11.30 -2.01 -1.17
C VAL A 100 -10.82 -1.40 0.15
N ALA A 101 -9.51 -1.35 0.39
CA ALA A 101 -8.95 -0.72 1.57
C ALA A 101 -9.34 0.76 1.67
N ALA A 102 -9.28 1.50 0.56
CA ALA A 102 -9.71 2.91 0.50
C ALA A 102 -11.19 3.08 0.88
N GLY A 103 -12.07 2.17 0.45
CA GLY A 103 -13.48 2.16 0.84
C GLY A 103 -13.66 1.97 2.35
N VAL A 104 -12.94 1.03 2.94
CA VAL A 104 -12.97 0.77 4.40
C VAL A 104 -12.45 1.97 5.18
N TYR A 105 -11.30 2.53 4.79
CA TYR A 105 -10.76 3.73 5.44
C TYR A 105 -11.66 4.95 5.26
N LEU A 106 -12.28 5.11 4.09
CA LEU A 106 -13.25 6.18 3.86
C LEU A 106 -14.42 6.12 4.85
N LEU A 107 -14.98 4.93 5.08
CA LEU A 107 -16.03 4.74 6.08
C LEU A 107 -15.54 5.10 7.49
N SER A 108 -14.35 4.64 7.87
CA SER A 108 -13.74 4.96 9.15
C SER A 108 -13.51 6.47 9.31
N ILE A 109 -12.99 7.14 8.27
CA ILE A 109 -12.74 8.60 8.29
C ILE A 109 -14.07 9.35 8.44
N ARG A 110 -15.09 8.99 7.68
CA ARG A 110 -16.41 9.64 7.79
C ARG A 110 -17.04 9.49 9.17
N THR A 111 -16.83 8.34 9.81
CA THR A 111 -17.40 8.04 11.13
C THR A 111 -16.69 8.78 12.26
N PHE A 112 -15.35 8.82 12.25
CA PHE A 112 -14.59 9.32 13.40
C PHE A 112 -14.02 10.73 13.22
N VAL A 113 -13.71 11.11 11.98
CA VAL A 113 -13.18 12.45 11.69
C VAL A 113 -14.31 13.44 11.37
N GLY A 114 -15.41 12.94 10.82
CA GLY A 114 -16.60 13.76 10.52
C GLY A 114 -16.41 14.76 9.36
N LYS A 115 -15.26 14.74 8.68
CA LYS A 115 -15.00 15.58 7.50
C LYS A 115 -15.53 14.91 6.24
N VAL A 116 -15.94 15.74 5.28
CA VAL A 116 -16.35 15.25 3.96
C VAL A 116 -15.10 14.76 3.23
N ALA A 117 -14.89 13.45 3.31
CA ALA A 117 -13.89 12.76 2.50
C ALA A 117 -14.59 12.09 1.31
N ASP A 118 -13.94 12.11 0.16
CA ASP A 118 -14.41 11.38 -1.01
C ASP A 118 -13.54 10.14 -1.30
N PHE A 119 -14.04 9.27 -2.15
CA PHE A 119 -13.33 8.04 -2.49
C PHE A 119 -12.02 8.30 -3.25
N PRO A 120 -11.92 9.21 -4.21
CA PRO A 120 -10.67 9.54 -4.87
C PRO A 120 -9.57 9.97 -3.89
N GLN A 121 -9.89 10.82 -2.93
CA GLN A 121 -8.96 11.25 -1.89
C GLN A 121 -8.48 10.07 -1.03
N ALA A 122 -9.41 9.25 -0.52
CA ALA A 122 -9.09 8.07 0.28
C ALA A 122 -8.22 7.08 -0.52
N TYR A 123 -8.55 6.84 -1.80
CA TYR A 123 -7.76 5.99 -2.67
C TYR A 123 -6.33 6.50 -2.83
N ARG A 124 -6.13 7.79 -3.06
CA ARG A 124 -4.80 8.39 -3.20
C ARG A 124 -3.95 8.20 -1.94
N ILE A 125 -4.54 8.42 -0.77
CA ILE A 125 -3.87 8.24 0.52
C ILE A 125 -3.42 6.78 0.69
N VAL A 126 -4.32 5.82 0.50
CA VAL A 126 -4.02 4.39 0.63
C VAL A 126 -3.02 3.94 -0.43
N ALA A 127 -3.16 4.42 -1.66
CA ALA A 127 -2.24 4.10 -2.77
C ALA A 127 -0.79 4.48 -2.46
N TYR A 128 -0.56 5.62 -1.83
CA TYR A 128 0.80 6.00 -1.45
C TYR A 128 1.27 5.32 -0.16
N ALA A 129 0.38 5.02 0.80
CA ALA A 129 0.72 4.16 1.93
C ALA A 129 1.15 2.75 1.47
N TYR A 130 0.64 2.29 0.33
CA TYR A 130 1.05 1.03 -0.32
C TYR A 130 2.56 0.97 -0.66
N SER A 131 3.30 2.09 -0.59
CA SER A 131 4.76 2.14 -0.74
C SER A 131 5.50 1.11 0.13
N ALA A 132 5.00 0.81 1.32
CA ALA A 132 5.64 -0.15 2.22
C ALA A 132 5.52 -1.60 1.71
N PHE A 133 4.57 -1.89 0.82
CA PHE A 133 4.41 -3.21 0.21
C PHE A 133 5.60 -3.62 -0.68
N VAL A 134 6.47 -2.68 -1.03
CA VAL A 134 7.73 -3.02 -1.72
C VAL A 134 8.59 -4.01 -0.91
N PHE A 135 8.36 -4.15 0.41
CA PHE A 135 9.02 -5.12 1.28
C PHE A 135 8.16 -6.34 1.61
N ALA A 136 6.92 -6.43 1.08
CA ALA A 136 5.98 -7.51 1.44
C ALA A 136 6.47 -8.91 1.02
N TRP A 137 7.38 -8.99 0.06
CA TRP A 137 8.00 -10.24 -0.40
C TRP A 137 9.06 -10.80 0.56
N VAL A 138 9.55 -10.00 1.53
CA VAL A 138 10.57 -10.44 2.49
C VAL A 138 9.88 -11.16 3.65
N PRO A 139 10.21 -12.43 3.94
CA PRO A 139 9.62 -13.14 5.07
C PRO A 139 9.78 -12.36 6.39
N VAL A 140 8.76 -12.36 7.24
CA VAL A 140 8.66 -11.60 8.49
C VAL A 140 8.62 -10.09 8.30
N LEU A 141 9.59 -9.51 7.57
CA LEU A 141 9.61 -8.05 7.30
C LEU A 141 8.37 -7.61 6.51
N GLY A 142 7.86 -8.48 5.63
CA GLY A 142 6.63 -8.21 4.87
C GLY A 142 5.43 -7.94 5.77
N SER A 143 5.21 -8.76 6.79
CA SER A 143 4.12 -8.56 7.75
C SER A 143 4.27 -7.25 8.53
N ILE A 144 5.50 -6.91 8.91
CA ILE A 144 5.83 -5.64 9.57
C ILE A 144 5.56 -4.46 8.63
N ALA A 145 5.98 -4.56 7.36
CA ALA A 145 5.78 -3.52 6.36
C ALA A 145 4.30 -3.28 6.05
N ILE A 146 3.51 -4.35 5.93
CA ILE A 146 2.06 -4.28 5.74
C ILE A 146 1.39 -3.62 6.95
N SER A 147 1.73 -4.04 8.16
CA SER A 147 1.19 -3.44 9.38
C SER A 147 1.59 -1.96 9.51
N TYR A 148 2.82 -1.62 9.17
CA TYR A 148 3.30 -0.25 9.11
C TYR A 148 2.50 0.59 8.10
N ALA A 149 2.23 0.07 6.90
CA ALA A 149 1.41 0.76 5.89
C ALA A 149 0.01 1.05 6.40
N LEU A 150 -0.67 0.02 6.91
CA LEU A 150 -2.08 0.08 7.26
C LEU A 150 -2.35 0.79 8.61
N LEU A 151 -1.41 0.80 9.54
CA LEU A 151 -1.57 1.46 10.83
C LEU A 151 -0.84 2.80 10.91
N VAL A 152 0.48 2.76 10.72
CA VAL A 152 1.29 3.95 10.98
C VAL A 152 1.16 4.96 9.86
N LEU A 153 1.36 4.55 8.60
CA LEU A 153 1.25 5.49 7.48
C LEU A 153 -0.18 6.01 7.34
N MET A 154 -1.20 5.15 7.50
CA MET A 154 -2.57 5.61 7.48
C MET A 154 -2.92 6.53 8.65
N GLY A 155 -2.43 6.25 9.87
CA GLY A 155 -2.61 7.15 11.01
C GLY A 155 -1.99 8.53 10.78
N VAL A 156 -0.76 8.56 10.25
CA VAL A 156 -0.08 9.82 9.89
C VAL A 156 -0.83 10.54 8.76
N ALA A 157 -1.25 9.81 7.72
CA ALA A 157 -1.97 10.39 6.60
C ALA A 157 -3.31 11.01 7.04
N ILE A 158 -4.10 10.28 7.83
CA ILE A 158 -5.38 10.78 8.36
C ILE A 158 -5.15 12.04 9.21
N LYS A 159 -4.14 12.01 10.09
CA LYS A 159 -3.82 13.15 10.93
C LYS A 159 -3.46 14.40 10.13
N GLU A 160 -2.53 14.28 9.17
CA GLU A 160 -1.99 15.43 8.45
C GLU A 160 -2.94 15.92 7.34
N VAL A 161 -3.59 15.02 6.58
CA VAL A 161 -4.49 15.40 5.48
C VAL A 161 -5.81 15.97 5.99
N TYR A 162 -6.35 15.41 7.07
CA TYR A 162 -7.62 15.87 7.64
C TYR A 162 -7.44 16.81 8.84
N GLU A 163 -6.22 17.18 9.20
CA GLU A 163 -5.90 18.10 10.30
C GLU A 163 -6.63 17.72 11.61
N THR A 164 -6.66 16.43 11.92
CA THR A 164 -7.37 15.89 13.08
C THR A 164 -6.44 15.61 14.26
N SER A 165 -7.01 15.34 15.44
CA SER A 165 -6.22 14.99 16.61
C SER A 165 -5.47 13.67 16.41
N PHE A 166 -4.33 13.51 17.10
CA PHE A 166 -3.56 12.26 17.05
C PHE A 166 -4.40 11.05 17.47
N LEU A 167 -5.18 11.20 18.55
CA LEU A 167 -6.03 10.12 19.07
C LEU A 167 -7.12 9.72 18.05
N THR A 168 -7.80 10.69 17.45
CA THR A 168 -8.80 10.44 16.40
C THR A 168 -8.19 9.72 15.21
N ALA A 169 -7.00 10.17 14.75
CA ALA A 169 -6.32 9.53 13.64
C ALA A 169 -5.92 8.08 13.94
N VAL A 170 -5.42 7.80 15.14
CA VAL A 170 -5.06 6.44 15.58
C VAL A 170 -6.29 5.55 15.65
N ILE A 171 -7.38 6.00 16.28
CA ILE A 171 -8.63 5.22 16.35
C ILE A 171 -9.16 4.92 14.95
N THR A 172 -9.19 5.93 14.08
CA THR A 172 -9.66 5.79 12.69
C THR A 172 -8.80 4.78 11.91
N ALA A 173 -7.48 4.86 12.07
CA ALA A 173 -6.56 3.91 11.44
C ALA A 173 -6.72 2.49 11.96
N LEU A 174 -6.91 2.30 13.27
CA LEU A 174 -7.14 0.99 13.88
C LEU A 174 -8.45 0.35 13.41
N VAL A 175 -9.54 1.14 13.37
CA VAL A 175 -10.84 0.64 12.89
C VAL A 175 -10.78 0.28 11.40
N GLY A 176 -10.06 1.04 10.59
CA GLY A 176 -9.82 0.70 9.18
C GLY A 176 -8.91 -0.51 9.01
N PHE A 177 -7.90 -0.67 9.87
CA PHE A 177 -6.95 -1.78 9.83
C PHE A 177 -7.59 -3.14 10.11
N VAL A 178 -8.47 -3.23 11.11
CA VAL A 178 -9.02 -4.52 11.55
C VAL A 178 -9.67 -5.30 10.39
N PRO A 179 -10.62 -4.76 9.62
CA PRO A 179 -11.23 -5.51 8.53
C PRO A 179 -10.26 -5.76 7.36
N VAL A 180 -9.39 -4.79 7.02
CA VAL A 180 -8.42 -4.95 5.92
C VAL A 180 -7.36 -5.99 6.30
N GLY A 181 -6.81 -5.90 7.51
CA GLY A 181 -5.82 -6.85 8.01
C GLY A 181 -6.39 -8.26 8.16
N SER A 182 -7.61 -8.39 8.66
CA SER A 182 -8.30 -9.69 8.77
C SER A 182 -8.54 -10.32 7.40
N ALA A 183 -8.94 -9.53 6.41
CA ALA A 183 -9.13 -10.00 5.04
C ALA A 183 -7.81 -10.51 4.43
N LEU A 184 -6.70 -9.79 4.64
CA LEU A 184 -5.38 -10.20 4.17
C LEU A 184 -4.95 -11.52 4.83
N VAL A 185 -5.10 -11.66 6.14
CA VAL A 185 -4.78 -12.90 6.86
C VAL A 185 -5.63 -14.06 6.35
N TRP A 186 -6.94 -13.85 6.14
CA TRP A 186 -7.84 -14.89 5.64
C TRP A 186 -7.46 -15.33 4.22
N VAL A 187 -7.20 -14.40 3.30
CA VAL A 187 -6.77 -14.72 1.92
C VAL A 187 -5.46 -15.52 1.94
N THR A 188 -4.49 -15.12 2.77
CA THR A 188 -3.22 -15.84 2.90
C THR A 188 -3.43 -17.24 3.46
N ALA A 189 -4.29 -17.41 4.48
CA ALA A 189 -4.59 -18.71 5.06
C ALA A 189 -5.25 -19.65 4.05
N VAL A 190 -6.21 -19.15 3.27
CA VAL A 190 -6.86 -19.95 2.21
C VAL A 190 -5.85 -20.37 1.13
N ALA A 191 -4.98 -19.45 0.69
CA ALA A 191 -3.95 -19.76 -0.31
C ALA A 191 -2.93 -20.81 0.14
N LEU A 192 -2.69 -20.93 1.47
CA LEU A 192 -1.76 -21.93 2.02
C LEU A 192 -2.42 -23.33 2.20
N THR A 193 -3.74 -23.43 2.12
CA THR A 193 -4.49 -24.68 2.34
C THR A 193 -5.08 -25.26 1.05
N SER A 194 -5.02 -24.55 -0.06
CA SER A 194 -5.43 -24.97 -1.41
C SER A 194 -4.28 -25.52 -2.22
#